data_f245c8ebcb290094031d47282f1a7977
#
_entry.id   f245c8ebcb290094031d47282f1a7977
#
_cell.length_a   1.000
_cell.length_b   1.000
_cell.length_c   1.000
_cell.angle_alpha   90.00
_cell.angle_beta   90.00
_cell.angle_gamma   90.00
#
_symmetry.space_group_name_H-M   'P 1'
#
loop_
_entity.id
_entity.type
_entity.pdbx_description
1 polymer ?
#
loop_
_entity_poly.entity_id
_entity_poly.type
_entity_poly.pdbx_seq_one_letter_code
_entity_poly.pdbx_strand_id
1 'polypeptide(L)'
;GLVKLGNQNVVDARLADAEFFWNRNKSQNLVKQVSRLKQINYFKGLGSYFDKIQRVRKLSGIISDELLISKEKIEIASSICKVDLMSDLVGEFPELQGVMGGYFAREQGFDEEISLAVSEHYLPSGIDSKVPKKPYSIALSLSDKIDSLVGFFGINLKPTSSKDPYALRRMAISLLRLIIENQKKIKLRDLINYSINLYKDQNYSFDSKLINDE
;
A
#
# COMPACT_ATOMS: atom_id res chain seq x y z
N GLY A 1 -6.03 -2.16 42.08
CA GLY A 1 -6.39 -0.89 42.50
C GLY A 1 -6.82 0.08 41.43
N LEU A 2 -6.86 1.33 41.75
CA LEU A 2 -7.38 2.46 40.93
C LEU A 2 -6.74 2.59 39.58
N VAL A 3 -5.42 2.34 39.41
CA VAL A 3 -4.70 2.40 38.13
C VAL A 3 -5.21 1.33 37.16
N LYS A 4 -5.50 0.13 37.65
CA LYS A 4 -6.04 -0.96 36.83
C LYS A 4 -7.45 -0.66 36.30
N LEU A 5 -8.28 -0.04 37.17
CA LEU A 5 -9.63 0.39 36.80
C LEU A 5 -9.62 1.53 35.78
N GLY A 6 -8.70 2.52 35.99
CA GLY A 6 -8.52 3.64 35.07
C GLY A 6 -8.06 3.17 33.67
N ASN A 7 -7.09 2.25 33.60
CA ASN A 7 -6.64 1.69 32.33
C ASN A 7 -7.73 0.87 31.62
N GLN A 8 -8.53 0.12 32.37
CA GLN A 8 -9.64 -0.65 31.82
C GLN A 8 -10.69 0.27 31.18
N ASN A 9 -11.09 1.34 31.86
CA ASN A 9 -12.05 2.32 31.32
C ASN A 9 -11.55 2.98 30.03
N VAL A 10 -10.25 3.28 29.93
CA VAL A 10 -9.65 3.83 28.68
C VAL A 10 -9.72 2.83 27.55
N VAL A 11 -9.38 1.56 27.81
CA VAL A 11 -9.43 0.50 26.79
C VAL A 11 -10.88 0.26 26.34
N ASP A 12 -11.82 0.20 27.26
CA ASP A 12 -13.25 0.01 26.96
C ASP A 12 -13.78 1.17 26.09
N ALA A 13 -13.41 2.40 26.38
CA ALA A 13 -13.77 3.57 25.57
C ALA A 13 -13.20 3.49 24.15
N ARG A 14 -11.91 3.11 24.01
CA ARG A 14 -11.27 2.94 22.70
C ARG A 14 -11.89 1.81 21.89
N LEU A 15 -12.29 0.71 22.52
CA LEU A 15 -12.99 -0.39 21.86
C LEU A 15 -14.38 0.04 21.40
N ALA A 16 -15.12 0.81 22.20
CA ALA A 16 -16.41 1.35 21.82
C ALA A 16 -16.31 2.30 20.61
N ASP A 17 -15.29 3.17 20.58
CA ASP A 17 -15.00 4.03 19.42
C ASP A 17 -14.70 3.20 18.18
N ALA A 18 -13.87 2.17 18.30
CA ALA A 18 -13.54 1.28 17.19
C ALA A 18 -14.77 0.56 16.63
N GLU A 19 -15.65 0.04 17.52
CA GLU A 19 -16.90 -0.59 17.13
C GLU A 19 -17.85 0.37 16.43
N PHE A 20 -17.98 1.59 16.94
CA PHE A 20 -18.79 2.64 16.33
C PHE A 20 -18.31 2.97 14.90
N PHE A 21 -17.02 3.24 14.72
CA PHE A 21 -16.46 3.54 13.40
C PHE A 21 -16.50 2.35 12.46
N TRP A 22 -16.29 1.12 12.96
CA TRP A 22 -16.46 -0.09 12.17
C TRP A 22 -17.88 -0.19 11.59
N ASN A 23 -18.89 -0.07 12.44
CA ASN A 23 -20.29 -0.16 12.02
C ASN A 23 -20.68 0.94 11.04
N ARG A 24 -20.10 2.12 11.17
CA ARG A 24 -20.31 3.25 10.26
C ARG A 24 -19.64 3.06 8.91
N ASN A 25 -18.41 2.51 8.87
CA ASN A 25 -17.59 2.47 7.67
C ASN A 25 -17.74 1.17 6.86
N LYS A 26 -18.04 0.03 7.46
CA LYS A 26 -18.09 -1.29 6.79
C LYS A 26 -19.03 -1.37 5.58
N SER A 27 -20.11 -0.57 5.58
CA SER A 27 -21.09 -0.52 4.50
C SER A 27 -20.78 0.53 3.42
N GLN A 28 -19.76 1.35 3.60
CA GLN A 28 -19.37 2.37 2.63
C GLN A 28 -18.74 1.70 1.42
N ASN A 29 -19.40 1.77 0.26
CA ASN A 29 -18.97 1.09 -0.97
C ASN A 29 -17.56 1.50 -1.38
N LEU A 30 -16.60 0.58 -1.30
CA LEU A 30 -15.18 0.82 -1.57
C LEU A 30 -14.94 1.34 -2.99
N VAL A 31 -15.60 0.76 -4.00
CA VAL A 31 -15.41 1.15 -5.40
C VAL A 31 -15.84 2.60 -5.63
N LYS A 32 -16.97 3.02 -5.05
CA LYS A 32 -17.46 4.39 -5.15
C LYS A 32 -16.54 5.39 -4.43
N GLN A 33 -15.83 4.97 -3.41
CA GLN A 33 -14.89 5.81 -2.67
C GLN A 33 -13.57 6.07 -3.40
N VAL A 34 -13.20 5.23 -4.37
CA VAL A 34 -11.92 5.33 -5.11
C VAL A 34 -11.70 6.75 -5.67
N SER A 35 -12.71 7.36 -6.26
CA SER A 35 -12.59 8.71 -6.84
C SER A 35 -12.29 9.80 -5.82
N ARG A 36 -12.67 9.61 -4.55
CA ARG A 36 -12.41 10.56 -3.45
C ARG A 36 -10.93 10.62 -3.06
N LEU A 37 -10.15 9.60 -3.40
CA LEU A 37 -8.69 9.60 -3.19
C LEU A 37 -7.98 10.72 -3.96
N LYS A 38 -8.63 11.36 -4.94
CA LYS A 38 -8.15 12.59 -5.58
C LYS A 38 -8.00 13.77 -4.61
N GLN A 39 -8.74 13.74 -3.50
CA GLN A 39 -8.74 14.80 -2.49
C GLN A 39 -7.62 14.63 -1.44
N ILE A 40 -6.95 13.47 -1.42
CA ILE A 40 -5.86 13.20 -0.48
C ILE A 40 -4.53 13.22 -1.22
N ASN A 41 -3.67 14.15 -0.87
CA ASN A 41 -2.31 14.18 -1.40
C ASN A 41 -1.53 12.96 -0.90
N TYR A 42 -0.89 12.23 -1.84
CA TYR A 42 0.06 11.19 -1.48
C TYR A 42 1.34 11.80 -0.93
N PHE A 43 1.96 12.64 -1.74
CA PHE A 43 3.13 13.42 -1.34
C PHE A 43 3.30 14.65 -2.25
N LYS A 44 3.93 15.72 -1.73
CA LYS A 44 4.24 16.92 -2.54
C LYS A 44 5.14 16.54 -3.71
N GLY A 45 4.66 16.74 -4.94
CA GLY A 45 5.37 16.39 -6.17
C GLY A 45 5.11 14.96 -6.68
N LEU A 46 4.31 14.14 -6.00
CA LEU A 46 3.95 12.77 -6.41
C LEU A 46 2.44 12.56 -6.63
N GLY A 47 1.67 13.64 -6.53
CA GLY A 47 0.23 13.64 -6.78
C GLY A 47 -0.63 13.16 -5.62
N SER A 48 -1.85 12.77 -5.95
CA SER A 48 -2.84 12.25 -5.02
C SER A 48 -2.69 10.73 -4.81
N TYR A 49 -3.37 10.19 -3.79
CA TYR A 49 -3.49 8.74 -3.65
C TYR A 49 -4.25 8.10 -4.82
N PHE A 50 -5.13 8.86 -5.49
CA PHE A 50 -5.75 8.38 -6.73
C PHE A 50 -4.72 8.17 -7.85
N ASP A 51 -3.81 9.12 -8.05
CA ASP A 51 -2.74 9.00 -9.05
C ASP A 51 -1.83 7.80 -8.73
N LYS A 52 -1.49 7.63 -7.46
CA LYS A 52 -0.72 6.49 -6.97
C LYS A 52 -1.39 5.15 -7.28
N ILE A 53 -2.66 4.98 -6.94
CA ILE A 53 -3.35 3.69 -7.21
C ILE A 53 -3.49 3.40 -8.70
N GLN A 54 -3.59 4.42 -9.56
CA GLN A 54 -3.59 4.20 -11.02
C GLN A 54 -2.24 3.64 -11.50
N ARG A 55 -1.11 4.11 -10.95
CA ARG A 55 0.21 3.57 -11.27
C ARG A 55 0.39 2.17 -10.69
N VAL A 56 0.06 1.96 -9.41
CA VAL A 56 0.12 0.66 -8.74
C VAL A 56 -0.72 -0.39 -9.47
N ARG A 57 -1.92 -0.03 -9.92
CA ARG A 57 -2.80 -0.91 -10.71
C ARG A 57 -2.15 -1.37 -12.02
N LYS A 58 -1.57 -0.45 -12.79
CA LYS A 58 -0.88 -0.79 -14.04
C LYS A 58 0.34 -1.68 -13.78
N LEU A 59 1.11 -1.35 -12.75
CA LEU A 59 2.32 -2.10 -12.38
C LEU A 59 1.98 -3.51 -11.91
N SER A 60 0.95 -3.66 -11.06
CA SER A 60 0.50 -4.96 -10.58
C SER A 60 -0.08 -5.83 -11.71
N GLY A 61 -0.70 -5.21 -12.72
CA GLY A 61 -1.16 -5.89 -13.91
C GLY A 61 -0.02 -6.51 -14.73
N ILE A 62 1.17 -5.90 -14.77
CA ILE A 62 2.36 -6.51 -15.39
C ILE A 62 2.92 -7.63 -14.52
N ILE A 63 3.02 -7.39 -13.19
CA ILE A 63 3.50 -8.42 -12.26
C ILE A 63 2.58 -9.65 -12.25
N SER A 64 1.29 -9.49 -12.55
CA SER A 64 0.35 -10.61 -12.61
C SER A 64 0.73 -11.66 -13.63
N ASP A 65 1.30 -11.26 -14.77
CA ASP A 65 1.76 -12.18 -15.81
C ASP A 65 2.94 -13.03 -15.32
N GLU A 66 3.89 -12.41 -14.59
CA GLU A 66 5.04 -13.13 -14.02
C GLU A 66 4.66 -14.08 -12.87
N LEU A 67 3.60 -13.75 -12.13
CA LEU A 67 3.12 -14.57 -11.01
C LEU A 67 2.00 -15.54 -11.39
N LEU A 68 1.55 -15.53 -12.65
CA LEU A 68 0.47 -16.38 -13.19
C LEU A 68 -0.84 -16.25 -12.39
N ILE A 69 -1.24 -15.02 -12.09
CA ILE A 69 -2.48 -14.69 -11.38
C ILE A 69 -3.44 -13.88 -12.25
N SER A 70 -4.72 -13.83 -11.86
CA SER A 70 -5.72 -13.03 -12.56
C SER A 70 -5.40 -11.55 -12.53
N LYS A 71 -5.20 -10.96 -13.70
CA LYS A 71 -4.99 -9.54 -13.88
C LYS A 71 -6.19 -8.73 -13.38
N GLU A 72 -7.40 -9.18 -13.68
CA GLU A 72 -8.63 -8.53 -13.23
C GLU A 72 -8.69 -8.42 -11.70
N LYS A 73 -8.45 -9.54 -10.99
CA LYS A 73 -8.48 -9.54 -9.52
C LYS A 73 -7.42 -8.63 -8.91
N ILE A 74 -6.18 -8.66 -9.42
CA ILE A 74 -5.14 -7.81 -8.86
C ILE A 74 -5.37 -6.33 -9.17
N GLU A 75 -5.96 -6.00 -10.30
CA GLU A 75 -6.34 -4.63 -10.63
C GLU A 75 -7.47 -4.11 -9.71
N ILE A 76 -8.44 -4.97 -9.35
CA ILE A 76 -9.47 -4.64 -8.35
C ILE A 76 -8.80 -4.36 -7.00
N ALA A 77 -7.97 -5.29 -6.50
CA ALA A 77 -7.26 -5.12 -5.23
C ALA A 77 -6.44 -3.82 -5.19
N SER A 78 -5.70 -3.53 -6.27
CA SER A 78 -4.90 -2.30 -6.40
C SER A 78 -5.74 -1.04 -6.36
N SER A 79 -6.94 -1.08 -6.96
CA SER A 79 -7.83 0.08 -7.02
C SER A 79 -8.40 0.46 -5.66
N ILE A 80 -8.65 -0.52 -4.78
CA ILE A 80 -9.28 -0.29 -3.48
C ILE A 80 -8.30 -0.27 -2.30
N CYS A 81 -7.04 -0.63 -2.49
CA CYS A 81 -6.08 -0.87 -1.39
C CYS A 81 -5.77 0.36 -0.51
N LYS A 82 -6.09 1.56 -0.96
CA LYS A 82 -5.89 2.82 -0.21
C LYS A 82 -7.19 3.48 0.22
N VAL A 83 -8.35 2.86 -0.06
CA VAL A 83 -9.67 3.47 0.20
C VAL A 83 -9.96 3.57 1.70
N ASP A 84 -9.41 2.69 2.51
CA ASP A 84 -9.55 2.73 3.97
C ASP A 84 -8.98 4.02 4.61
N LEU A 85 -8.08 4.74 3.92
CA LEU A 85 -7.63 6.07 4.32
C LEU A 85 -8.77 7.11 4.41
N MET A 86 -9.90 6.85 3.73
CA MET A 86 -11.08 7.71 3.77
C MET A 86 -12.01 7.37 4.94
N SER A 87 -11.73 6.30 5.67
CA SER A 87 -12.58 5.85 6.78
C SER A 87 -12.26 6.62 8.07
N ASP A 88 -13.30 6.90 8.84
CA ASP A 88 -13.16 7.48 10.17
C ASP A 88 -12.34 6.54 11.08
N LEU A 89 -12.49 5.22 10.86
CA LEU A 89 -11.77 4.21 11.64
C LEU A 89 -10.25 4.31 11.47
N VAL A 90 -9.75 4.41 10.25
CA VAL A 90 -8.31 4.60 10.00
C VAL A 90 -7.85 6.01 10.37
N GLY A 91 -8.74 7.00 10.27
CA GLY A 91 -8.46 8.34 10.78
C GLY A 91 -8.18 8.36 12.28
N GLU A 92 -8.93 7.60 13.06
CA GLU A 92 -8.77 7.47 14.52
C GLU A 92 -7.68 6.46 14.93
N PHE A 93 -7.49 5.40 14.12
CA PHE A 93 -6.53 4.32 14.34
C PHE A 93 -5.63 4.13 13.12
N PRO A 94 -4.65 5.04 12.89
CA PRO A 94 -3.81 5.02 11.69
C PRO A 94 -2.97 3.73 11.52
N GLU A 95 -2.66 3.05 12.61
CA GLU A 95 -1.94 1.78 12.63
C GLU A 95 -2.72 0.62 11.99
N LEU A 96 -4.03 0.76 11.82
CA LEU A 96 -4.89 -0.23 11.17
C LEU A 96 -5.00 -0.04 9.66
N GLN A 97 -4.31 0.93 9.09
CA GLN A 97 -4.26 1.19 7.67
C GLN A 97 -3.87 -0.07 6.88
N GLY A 98 -4.58 -0.36 5.81
CA GLY A 98 -4.43 -1.57 5.00
C GLY A 98 -5.19 -2.75 5.57
N VAL A 99 -5.00 -3.08 6.85
CA VAL A 99 -5.72 -4.17 7.52
C VAL A 99 -7.23 -3.94 7.45
N MET A 100 -7.68 -2.74 7.77
CA MET A 100 -9.10 -2.39 7.71
C MET A 100 -9.64 -2.39 6.28
N GLY A 101 -8.84 -1.96 5.29
CA GLY A 101 -9.19 -2.09 3.89
C GLY A 101 -9.53 -3.54 3.49
N GLY A 102 -8.74 -4.50 3.96
CA GLY A 102 -9.01 -5.93 3.74
C GLY A 102 -10.28 -6.41 4.43
N TYR A 103 -10.55 -5.97 5.66
CA TYR A 103 -11.80 -6.31 6.35
C TYR A 103 -13.03 -5.70 5.66
N PHE A 104 -12.96 -4.44 5.24
CA PHE A 104 -14.04 -3.81 4.48
C PHE A 104 -14.29 -4.52 3.15
N ALA A 105 -13.23 -4.94 2.45
CA ALA A 105 -13.37 -5.69 1.21
C ALA A 105 -14.09 -7.03 1.44
N ARG A 106 -13.72 -7.77 2.50
CA ARG A 106 -14.37 -9.03 2.86
C ARG A 106 -15.85 -8.84 3.20
N GLU A 107 -16.19 -7.83 4.01
CA GLU A 107 -17.58 -7.50 4.35
C GLU A 107 -18.43 -7.15 3.13
N GLN A 108 -17.82 -6.58 2.08
CA GLN A 108 -18.51 -6.23 0.84
C GLN A 108 -18.50 -7.35 -0.22
N GLY A 109 -18.06 -8.55 0.14
CA GLY A 109 -18.12 -9.74 -0.70
C GLY A 109 -17.05 -9.84 -1.78
N PHE A 110 -15.94 -9.11 -1.64
CA PHE A 110 -14.78 -9.33 -2.51
C PHE A 110 -14.13 -10.69 -2.22
N ASP A 111 -13.53 -11.30 -3.24
CA ASP A 111 -12.81 -12.56 -3.11
C ASP A 111 -11.77 -12.48 -1.98
N GLU A 112 -11.56 -13.61 -1.30
CA GLU A 112 -10.58 -13.70 -0.21
C GLU A 112 -9.17 -13.30 -0.65
N GLU A 113 -8.78 -13.64 -1.88
CA GLU A 113 -7.48 -13.27 -2.44
C GLU A 113 -7.33 -11.75 -2.60
N ILE A 114 -8.39 -11.05 -3.02
CA ILE A 114 -8.44 -9.59 -3.12
C ILE A 114 -8.37 -8.98 -1.73
N SER A 115 -9.20 -9.44 -0.81
CA SER A 115 -9.29 -8.92 0.56
C SER A 115 -7.98 -9.10 1.31
N LEU A 116 -7.32 -10.26 1.15
CA LEU A 116 -6.03 -10.54 1.76
C LEU A 116 -4.92 -9.67 1.15
N ALA A 117 -4.89 -9.51 -0.17
CA ALA A 117 -3.92 -8.66 -0.84
C ALA A 117 -4.02 -7.21 -0.35
N VAL A 118 -5.24 -6.69 -0.21
CA VAL A 118 -5.50 -5.36 0.36
C VAL A 118 -4.99 -5.26 1.80
N SER A 119 -5.26 -6.29 2.63
CA SER A 119 -4.82 -6.32 4.03
C SER A 119 -3.29 -6.36 4.18
N GLU A 120 -2.59 -7.07 3.29
CA GLU A 120 -1.16 -7.37 3.41
C GLU A 120 -0.25 -6.46 2.59
N HIS A 121 -0.78 -5.50 1.79
CA HIS A 121 0.03 -4.76 0.83
C HIS A 121 1.12 -3.86 1.44
N TYR A 122 1.03 -3.51 2.71
CA TYR A 122 2.12 -2.81 3.41
C TYR A 122 3.21 -3.75 3.93
N LEU A 123 2.93 -5.06 4.00
CA LEU A 123 3.91 -6.05 4.47
C LEU A 123 4.93 -6.41 3.36
N PRO A 124 6.16 -6.77 3.73
CA PRO A 124 6.73 -6.59 5.06
C PRO A 124 6.98 -5.10 5.34
N SER A 125 6.79 -4.68 6.58
CA SER A 125 6.99 -3.28 7.01
C SER A 125 8.38 -3.02 7.60
N GLY A 126 9.20 -4.06 7.75
CA GLY A 126 10.54 -3.99 8.31
C GLY A 126 11.25 -5.36 8.30
N ILE A 127 12.43 -5.40 8.90
CA ILE A 127 13.32 -6.59 8.89
C ILE A 127 12.63 -7.79 9.57
N ASP A 128 11.97 -7.58 10.70
CA ASP A 128 11.33 -8.65 11.48
C ASP A 128 9.85 -8.87 11.11
N SER A 129 9.36 -8.11 10.13
CA SER A 129 7.96 -8.20 9.71
C SER A 129 7.72 -9.46 8.89
N LYS A 130 6.51 -10.05 9.05
CA LYS A 130 6.03 -11.16 8.22
C LYS A 130 6.07 -10.79 6.73
N VAL A 131 6.54 -11.71 5.90
CA VAL A 131 6.53 -11.58 4.44
C VAL A 131 5.30 -12.28 3.87
N PRO A 132 4.45 -11.60 3.10
CA PRO A 132 3.32 -12.21 2.40
C PRO A 132 3.76 -13.39 1.53
N LYS A 133 2.95 -14.45 1.53
CA LYS A 133 3.22 -15.68 0.76
C LYS A 133 2.23 -15.92 -0.36
N LYS A 134 1.09 -15.26 -0.35
CA LYS A 134 0.06 -15.40 -1.38
C LYS A 134 0.39 -14.54 -2.59
N PRO A 135 0.23 -15.05 -3.83
CA PRO A 135 0.68 -14.34 -5.04
C PRO A 135 0.06 -12.95 -5.23
N TYR A 136 -1.21 -12.76 -4.91
CA TYR A 136 -1.87 -11.45 -5.01
C TYR A 136 -1.31 -10.45 -3.99
N SER A 137 -1.05 -10.90 -2.75
CA SER A 137 -0.41 -10.06 -1.72
C SER A 137 1.02 -9.67 -2.12
N ILE A 138 1.77 -10.60 -2.71
CA ILE A 138 3.12 -10.34 -3.24
C ILE A 138 3.05 -9.29 -4.35
N ALA A 139 2.17 -9.49 -5.34
CA ALA A 139 2.03 -8.58 -6.49
C ALA A 139 1.69 -7.15 -6.04
N LEU A 140 0.71 -6.99 -5.18
CA LEU A 140 0.26 -5.68 -4.71
C LEU A 140 1.32 -4.99 -3.86
N SER A 141 1.96 -5.72 -2.95
CA SER A 141 3.02 -5.18 -2.10
C SER A 141 4.26 -4.76 -2.90
N LEU A 142 4.68 -5.55 -3.89
CA LEU A 142 5.78 -5.19 -4.80
C LEU A 142 5.45 -3.91 -5.55
N SER A 143 4.25 -3.84 -6.13
CA SER A 143 3.81 -2.69 -6.93
C SER A 143 3.77 -1.41 -6.11
N ASP A 144 3.23 -1.45 -4.90
CA ASP A 144 3.16 -0.29 -3.99
C ASP A 144 4.55 0.20 -3.57
N LYS A 145 5.48 -0.73 -3.30
CA LYS A 145 6.86 -0.40 -2.91
C LYS A 145 7.68 0.14 -4.08
N ILE A 146 7.59 -0.48 -5.26
CA ILE A 146 8.28 0.01 -6.47
C ILE A 146 7.80 1.41 -6.82
N ASP A 147 6.48 1.64 -6.87
CA ASP A 147 5.91 2.96 -7.13
C ASP A 147 6.44 4.02 -6.15
N SER A 148 6.44 3.70 -4.86
CA SER A 148 6.93 4.61 -3.83
C SER A 148 8.42 4.91 -3.96
N LEU A 149 9.26 3.88 -4.11
CA LEU A 149 10.71 4.07 -4.26
C LEU A 149 11.03 4.92 -5.49
N VAL A 150 10.46 4.57 -6.64
CA VAL A 150 10.66 5.32 -7.89
C VAL A 150 10.20 6.77 -7.72
N GLY A 151 9.05 7.00 -7.09
CA GLY A 151 8.54 8.34 -6.85
C GLY A 151 9.46 9.19 -6.00
N PHE A 152 9.86 8.69 -4.81
CA PHE A 152 10.72 9.45 -3.90
C PHE A 152 12.11 9.71 -4.49
N PHE A 153 12.72 8.73 -5.14
CA PHE A 153 13.99 8.93 -5.84
C PHE A 153 13.84 9.92 -7.01
N GLY A 154 12.74 9.83 -7.76
CA GLY A 154 12.44 10.70 -8.89
C GLY A 154 12.31 12.18 -8.55
N ILE A 155 11.88 12.51 -7.33
CA ILE A 155 11.85 13.87 -6.78
C ILE A 155 13.09 14.20 -5.92
N ASN A 156 14.14 13.39 -6.05
CA ASN A 156 15.44 13.56 -5.37
C ASN A 156 15.35 13.51 -3.83
N LEU A 157 14.39 12.79 -3.27
CA LEU A 157 14.31 12.51 -1.85
C LEU A 157 14.98 11.17 -1.55
N LYS A 158 16.31 11.22 -1.36
CA LYS A 158 17.14 10.05 -1.09
C LYS A 158 17.48 9.97 0.40
N PRO A 159 17.61 8.75 0.96
CA PRO A 159 18.11 8.58 2.32
C PRO A 159 19.60 8.96 2.37
N THR A 160 20.01 9.62 3.44
CA THR A 160 21.43 9.91 3.71
C THR A 160 21.99 8.85 4.66
N SER A 161 23.33 8.83 4.86
CA SER A 161 23.98 7.86 5.77
C SER A 161 23.34 7.80 7.17
N SER A 162 22.85 8.93 7.68
CA SER A 162 22.29 9.06 9.03
C SER A 162 20.78 9.27 9.09
N LYS A 163 20.11 9.58 7.95
CA LYS A 163 18.68 9.93 7.96
C LYS A 163 17.92 9.21 6.86
N ASP A 164 16.80 8.60 7.24
CA ASP A 164 15.83 7.98 6.33
C ASP A 164 14.39 8.33 6.79
N PRO A 165 13.98 9.60 6.65
CA PRO A 165 12.71 10.08 7.18
C PRO A 165 11.49 9.41 6.52
N TYR A 166 11.65 8.87 5.31
CA TYR A 166 10.58 8.23 4.56
C TYR A 166 10.70 6.70 4.54
N ALA A 167 11.61 6.15 5.35
CA ALA A 167 11.84 4.70 5.46
C ALA A 167 12.18 4.00 4.13
N LEU A 168 12.85 4.69 3.21
CA LEU A 168 13.15 4.17 1.87
C LEU A 168 14.08 2.96 1.91
N ARG A 169 15.07 2.92 2.83
CA ARG A 169 15.92 1.74 3.03
C ARG A 169 15.11 0.54 3.50
N ARG A 170 14.23 0.74 4.49
CA ARG A 170 13.35 -0.34 4.97
C ARG A 170 12.44 -0.83 3.85
N MET A 171 11.94 0.08 3.03
CA MET A 171 11.08 -0.24 1.88
C MET A 171 11.85 -1.04 0.83
N ALA A 172 13.10 -0.67 0.50
CA ALA A 172 13.96 -1.39 -0.42
C ALA A 172 14.29 -2.80 0.11
N ILE A 173 14.67 -2.93 1.39
CA ILE A 173 14.90 -4.22 2.04
C ILE A 173 13.61 -5.07 1.99
N SER A 174 12.47 -4.48 2.27
CA SER A 174 11.17 -5.17 2.24
C SER A 174 10.82 -5.68 0.85
N LEU A 175 11.12 -4.90 -0.20
CA LEU A 175 10.96 -5.29 -1.59
C LEU A 175 11.85 -6.48 -1.95
N LEU A 176 13.13 -6.44 -1.57
CA LEU A 176 14.06 -7.55 -1.79
C LEU A 176 13.63 -8.82 -1.03
N ARG A 177 13.15 -8.68 0.21
CA ARG A 177 12.62 -9.80 0.99
C ARG A 177 11.42 -10.46 0.31
N LEU A 178 10.50 -9.68 -0.28
CA LEU A 178 9.36 -10.23 -1.05
C LEU A 178 9.83 -11.13 -2.19
N ILE A 179 10.87 -10.72 -2.91
CA ILE A 179 11.41 -11.45 -4.05
C ILE A 179 12.18 -12.70 -3.59
N ILE A 180 13.13 -12.53 -2.69
CA ILE A 180 14.07 -13.57 -2.25
C ILE A 180 13.36 -14.66 -1.43
N GLU A 181 12.59 -14.27 -0.40
CA GLU A 181 11.94 -15.23 0.49
C GLU A 181 10.77 -15.99 -0.18
N ASN A 182 10.24 -15.47 -1.29
CA ASN A 182 9.24 -16.14 -2.11
C ASN A 182 9.86 -16.79 -3.35
N GLN A 183 11.18 -16.73 -3.53
CA GLN A 183 11.92 -17.34 -4.66
C GLN A 183 11.34 -16.92 -6.02
N LYS A 184 10.95 -15.64 -6.17
CA LYS A 184 10.35 -15.13 -7.39
C LYS A 184 11.42 -14.67 -8.38
N LYS A 185 11.25 -15.04 -9.65
CA LYS A 185 12.07 -14.55 -10.75
C LYS A 185 11.41 -13.31 -11.33
N ILE A 186 11.80 -12.13 -10.82
CA ILE A 186 11.23 -10.85 -11.22
C ILE A 186 12.31 -9.98 -11.85
N LYS A 187 12.04 -9.44 -13.03
CA LYS A 187 12.92 -8.50 -13.72
C LYS A 187 12.75 -7.09 -13.13
N LEU A 188 13.35 -6.88 -11.95
CA LEU A 188 13.13 -5.67 -11.17
C LEU A 188 13.47 -4.39 -11.95
N ARG A 189 14.54 -4.39 -12.77
CA ARG A 189 14.91 -3.24 -13.61
C ARG A 189 13.81 -2.87 -14.61
N ASP A 190 13.16 -3.85 -15.23
CA ASP A 190 12.08 -3.60 -16.18
C ASP A 190 10.87 -2.98 -15.49
N LEU A 191 10.55 -3.44 -14.28
CA LEU A 191 9.47 -2.88 -13.45
C LEU A 191 9.77 -1.46 -12.99
N ILE A 192 11.01 -1.16 -12.62
CA ILE A 192 11.45 0.19 -12.27
C ILE A 192 11.30 1.12 -13.47
N ASN A 193 11.79 0.73 -14.65
CA ASN A 193 11.67 1.52 -15.87
C ASN A 193 10.20 1.73 -16.26
N TYR A 194 9.37 0.71 -16.11
CA TYR A 194 7.94 0.85 -16.35
C TYR A 194 7.29 1.84 -15.37
N SER A 195 7.62 1.75 -14.09
CA SER A 195 7.14 2.70 -13.07
C SER A 195 7.56 4.14 -13.37
N ILE A 196 8.80 4.37 -13.84
CA ILE A 196 9.28 5.70 -14.27
C ILE A 196 8.38 6.23 -15.40
N ASN A 197 8.06 5.40 -16.40
CA ASN A 197 7.19 5.80 -17.50
C ASN A 197 5.78 6.12 -17.02
N LEU A 198 5.22 5.39 -16.05
CA LEU A 198 3.92 5.70 -15.47
C LEU A 198 3.87 7.08 -14.81
N TYR A 199 4.93 7.50 -14.14
CA TYR A 199 5.04 8.84 -13.60
C TYR A 199 5.12 9.89 -14.72
N LYS A 200 5.89 9.64 -15.79
CA LYS A 200 5.96 10.53 -16.98
C LYS A 200 4.60 10.68 -17.66
N ASP A 201 3.84 9.59 -17.79
CA ASP A 201 2.49 9.61 -18.37
C ASP A 201 1.51 10.48 -17.56
N GLN A 202 1.76 10.64 -16.28
CA GLN A 202 1.02 11.55 -15.39
C GLN A 202 1.64 12.96 -15.31
N ASN A 203 2.56 13.30 -16.24
CA ASN A 203 3.26 14.58 -16.33
C ASN A 203 4.20 14.92 -15.16
N TYR A 204 4.72 13.89 -14.45
CA TYR A 204 5.80 14.11 -13.49
C TYR A 204 7.15 14.13 -14.21
N SER A 205 7.93 15.18 -13.98
CA SER A 205 9.29 15.32 -14.53
C SER A 205 10.29 14.66 -13.58
N PHE A 206 10.79 13.49 -13.95
CA PHE A 206 11.85 12.79 -13.23
C PHE A 206 13.16 12.83 -14.01
N ASP A 207 14.25 13.05 -13.30
CA ASP A 207 15.57 12.73 -13.85
C ASP A 207 15.79 11.22 -13.74
N SER A 208 15.59 10.53 -14.87
CA SER A 208 15.71 9.07 -14.93
C SER A 208 17.14 8.56 -14.66
N LYS A 209 18.16 9.40 -14.78
CA LYS A 209 19.54 9.05 -14.42
C LYS A 209 19.68 8.84 -12.92
N LEU A 210 19.00 9.67 -12.11
CA LEU A 210 19.04 9.55 -10.64
C LEU A 210 18.49 8.24 -10.10
N ILE A 211 17.71 7.51 -10.89
CA ILE A 211 17.05 6.26 -10.45
C ILE A 211 17.83 5.03 -10.93
N ASN A 212 18.47 5.12 -12.10
CA ASN A 212 19.16 3.99 -12.72
C ASN A 212 20.60 3.80 -12.25
N ASP A 213 21.20 4.83 -11.68
CA ASP A 213 22.62 4.81 -11.23
C ASP A 213 22.76 4.37 -9.76
N GLU A 214 21.68 4.08 -9.06
CA GLU A 214 21.61 3.58 -7.67
C GLU A 214 20.81 2.26 -7.55
#